data_fc02fb9e7714323a55c901484e4fbc96
#
_entry.id   fc02fb9e7714323a55c901484e4fbc96
#
_cell.length_a   1.000
_cell.length_b   1.000
_cell.length_c   1.000
_cell.angle_alpha   90.00
_cell.angle_beta   90.00
_cell.angle_gamma   90.00
#
_symmetry.space_group_name_H-M   'P 1'
#
loop_
_entity.id
_entity.type
_entity.pdbx_description
1 polymer ?
#
loop_
_entity_poly.entity_id
_entity_poly.type
_entity_poly.pdbx_seq_one_letter_code
_entity_poly.pdbx_strand_id
1 'polypeptide(L)'
;ACINEYTVDAHGEKHFTEYDEFYFEPFDAKTIINRLKEIENSLNQQYDFKLHSDYGANLLKLGCTPEALQVFTALIQKYPNQYSIAANLGTAYELSGKNDSALKYIKRGVELNPSSHFNSEWVHIKILEAKLNKYTPEQLANADILKLGSVPPKKIEQKLRQVYYQLHERMPFTPLGDALLAKVIYETAQHTSESFSLERGILFYNIAAIYNPSLKDDAAKKIARNKQLQKRYKVKEKNTHHKIFDIAILQKHRPLKGNYNYKVYKVG
;
A
#
# COMPACT_ATOMS: atom_id res chain seq x y z
N ALA A 1 2.89 -1.21 2.36
CA ALA A 1 3.31 -2.50 1.82
C ALA A 1 2.77 -2.62 0.40
N CYS A 2 3.65 -2.70 -0.59
CA CYS A 2 3.26 -2.95 -1.96
C CYS A 2 3.59 -4.38 -2.31
N ILE A 3 2.72 -5.03 -3.08
CA ILE A 3 2.94 -6.39 -3.56
C ILE A 3 2.93 -6.37 -5.09
N ASN A 4 3.91 -7.04 -5.68
CA ASN A 4 4.03 -7.21 -7.11
C ASN A 4 3.57 -8.62 -7.48
N GLU A 5 2.52 -8.70 -8.28
CA GLU A 5 2.04 -9.92 -8.92
C GLU A 5 2.08 -9.76 -10.43
N TYR A 6 2.16 -10.89 -11.10
CA TYR A 6 2.14 -10.92 -12.56
C TYR A 6 0.75 -11.27 -13.06
N THR A 7 0.28 -10.54 -14.08
CA THR A 7 -0.85 -10.92 -14.93
C THR A 7 -0.35 -11.46 -16.26
N VAL A 8 -1.16 -12.26 -16.93
CA VAL A 8 -0.81 -12.86 -18.21
C VAL A 8 -1.74 -12.29 -19.29
N ASP A 9 -1.17 -11.79 -20.37
CA ASP A 9 -1.93 -11.32 -21.52
C ASP A 9 -2.36 -12.46 -22.46
N ALA A 10 -3.05 -12.12 -23.55
CA ALA A 10 -3.55 -13.09 -24.52
C ALA A 10 -2.43 -13.84 -25.28
N HIS A 11 -1.20 -13.37 -25.20
CA HIS A 11 -0.01 -13.98 -25.80
C HIS A 11 0.80 -14.82 -24.79
N GLY A 12 0.34 -14.90 -23.54
CA GLY A 12 1.06 -15.60 -22.47
C GLY A 12 2.19 -14.81 -21.83
N GLU A 13 2.36 -13.53 -22.20
CA GLU A 13 3.37 -12.66 -21.59
C GLU A 13 2.92 -12.19 -20.20
N LYS A 14 3.88 -12.14 -19.28
CA LYS A 14 3.61 -11.76 -17.88
C LYS A 14 3.96 -10.30 -17.65
N HIS A 15 2.97 -9.53 -17.18
CA HIS A 15 3.05 -8.11 -16.87
C HIS A 15 2.73 -7.86 -15.39
N PHE A 16 3.27 -6.77 -14.82
CA PHE A 16 2.84 -6.31 -13.50
C PHE A 16 1.45 -5.67 -13.59
N THR A 17 0.62 -5.96 -12.57
CA THR A 17 -0.67 -5.30 -12.42
C THR A 17 -0.46 -3.94 -11.76
N GLU A 18 -0.95 -2.87 -12.41
CA GLU A 18 -0.94 -1.51 -11.88
C GLU A 18 -2.36 -0.94 -11.92
N TYR A 19 -2.75 -0.18 -10.87
CA TYR A 19 -4.08 0.42 -10.74
C TYR A 19 -3.97 1.94 -10.68
N ASP A 20 -4.85 2.65 -11.40
CA ASP A 20 -4.83 4.11 -11.50
C ASP A 20 -5.76 4.82 -10.50
N GLU A 21 -6.64 4.12 -9.79
CA GLU A 21 -7.66 4.69 -8.94
C GLU A 21 -7.46 4.38 -7.45
N PHE A 22 -7.77 5.37 -6.57
CA PHE A 22 -7.84 5.14 -5.14
C PHE A 22 -9.18 4.50 -4.76
N TYR A 23 -9.13 3.26 -4.33
CA TYR A 23 -10.23 2.52 -3.73
C TYR A 23 -9.71 1.67 -2.57
N PHE A 24 -10.59 1.08 -1.79
CA PHE A 24 -10.23 0.15 -0.73
C PHE A 24 -10.99 -1.16 -0.93
N GLU A 25 -10.25 -2.23 -1.00
CA GLU A 25 -10.78 -3.58 -1.09
C GLU A 25 -10.00 -4.49 -0.11
N PRO A 26 -10.66 -5.04 0.92
CA PRO A 26 -10.02 -5.98 1.82
C PRO A 26 -9.71 -7.28 1.07
N PHE A 27 -8.67 -7.96 1.49
CA PHE A 27 -8.34 -9.26 0.93
C PHE A 27 -9.39 -10.31 1.28
N ASP A 28 -9.77 -11.12 0.29
CA ASP A 28 -10.64 -12.28 0.47
C ASP A 28 -9.83 -13.57 0.61
N ALA A 29 -9.86 -14.17 1.80
CA ALA A 29 -9.09 -15.36 2.12
C ALA A 29 -9.40 -16.55 1.18
N LYS A 30 -10.67 -16.72 0.80
CA LYS A 30 -11.09 -17.83 -0.08
C LYS A 30 -10.48 -17.69 -1.47
N THR A 31 -10.54 -16.51 -2.04
CA THR A 31 -9.93 -16.19 -3.34
C THR A 31 -8.42 -16.41 -3.31
N ILE A 32 -7.74 -15.92 -2.27
CA ILE A 32 -6.28 -16.09 -2.12
C ILE A 32 -5.91 -17.57 -1.98
N ILE A 33 -6.63 -18.36 -1.16
CA ILE A 33 -6.36 -19.79 -0.99
C ILE A 33 -6.55 -20.55 -2.31
N ASN A 34 -7.58 -20.21 -3.08
CA ASN A 34 -7.77 -20.83 -4.40
C ASN A 34 -6.60 -20.49 -5.33
N ARG A 35 -6.14 -19.23 -5.33
CA ARG A 35 -4.99 -18.82 -6.12
C ARG A 35 -3.70 -19.53 -5.70
N LEU A 36 -3.46 -19.70 -4.40
CA LEU A 36 -2.31 -20.46 -3.90
C LEU A 36 -2.32 -21.90 -4.43
N LYS A 37 -3.48 -22.59 -4.42
CA LYS A 37 -3.62 -23.96 -4.95
C LYS A 37 -3.36 -24.02 -6.45
N GLU A 38 -3.83 -23.06 -7.23
CA GLU A 38 -3.55 -22.95 -8.67
C GLU A 38 -2.05 -22.81 -8.94
N ILE A 39 -1.39 -21.92 -8.20
CA ILE A 39 0.05 -21.70 -8.30
C ILE A 39 0.81 -22.99 -7.93
N GLU A 40 0.42 -23.67 -6.84
CA GLU A 40 1.03 -24.94 -6.43
C GLU A 40 0.91 -26.01 -7.51
N ASN A 41 -0.27 -26.14 -8.14
CA ASN A 41 -0.46 -27.09 -9.24
C ASN A 41 0.46 -26.78 -10.42
N SER A 42 0.63 -25.51 -10.76
CA SER A 42 1.51 -25.11 -11.85
C SER A 42 2.99 -25.34 -11.51
N LEU A 43 3.43 -24.98 -10.30
CA LEU A 43 4.82 -25.19 -9.85
C LEU A 43 5.19 -26.67 -9.71
N ASN A 44 4.22 -27.55 -9.42
CA ASN A 44 4.44 -28.99 -9.39
C ASN A 44 4.65 -29.58 -10.80
N GLN A 45 4.13 -28.93 -11.83
CA GLN A 45 4.32 -29.35 -13.22
C GLN A 45 5.63 -28.81 -13.81
N GLN A 46 5.87 -27.53 -13.63
CA GLN A 46 7.06 -26.84 -14.13
C GLN A 46 7.42 -25.69 -13.20
N TYR A 47 8.69 -25.64 -12.79
CA TYR A 47 9.19 -24.52 -11.98
C TYR A 47 9.25 -23.22 -12.79
N ASP A 48 8.66 -22.17 -12.22
CA ASP A 48 8.72 -20.78 -12.72
C ASP A 48 8.95 -19.84 -11.54
N PHE A 49 10.05 -19.10 -11.52
CA PHE A 49 10.37 -18.19 -10.42
C PHE A 49 9.37 -17.05 -10.27
N LYS A 50 8.71 -16.61 -11.36
CA LYS A 50 7.66 -15.60 -11.31
C LYS A 50 6.44 -16.13 -10.57
N LEU A 51 5.99 -17.35 -10.89
CA LEU A 51 4.93 -18.02 -10.14
C LEU A 51 5.32 -18.28 -8.69
N HIS A 52 6.57 -18.63 -8.43
CA HIS A 52 7.05 -18.81 -7.05
C HIS A 52 7.07 -17.47 -6.28
N SER A 53 7.36 -16.35 -6.96
CA SER A 53 7.21 -15.01 -6.39
C SER A 53 5.74 -14.68 -6.10
N ASP A 54 4.83 -15.00 -7.02
CA ASP A 54 3.38 -14.81 -6.81
C ASP A 54 2.84 -15.68 -5.66
N TYR A 55 3.41 -16.87 -5.47
CA TYR A 55 3.11 -17.72 -4.32
C TYR A 55 3.43 -17.01 -3.00
N GLY A 56 4.64 -16.45 -2.89
CA GLY A 56 5.05 -15.65 -1.73
C GLY A 56 4.18 -14.42 -1.53
N ALA A 57 3.79 -13.73 -2.61
CA ALA A 57 2.90 -12.57 -2.57
C ALA A 57 1.51 -12.92 -2.01
N ASN A 58 0.93 -14.05 -2.43
CA ASN A 58 -0.36 -14.50 -1.93
C ASN A 58 -0.29 -14.99 -0.47
N LEU A 59 0.84 -15.59 -0.05
CA LEU A 59 1.08 -15.87 1.37
C LEU A 59 1.09 -14.59 2.21
N LEU A 60 1.72 -13.49 1.73
CA LEU A 60 1.66 -12.18 2.42
C LEU A 60 0.24 -11.65 2.52
N LYS A 61 -0.53 -11.67 1.44
CA LYS A 61 -1.94 -11.23 1.43
C LYS A 61 -2.79 -12.02 2.41
N LEU A 62 -2.53 -13.32 2.54
CA LEU A 62 -3.23 -14.19 3.49
C LEU A 62 -2.80 -13.96 4.95
N GLY A 63 -1.68 -13.24 5.19
CA GLY A 63 -1.12 -13.02 6.52
C GLY A 63 -0.11 -14.07 6.98
N CYS A 64 0.33 -14.97 6.08
CA CYS A 64 1.36 -15.98 6.32
C CYS A 64 2.75 -15.37 6.10
N THR A 65 3.09 -14.35 6.88
CA THR A 65 4.33 -13.56 6.72
C THR A 65 5.61 -14.36 6.92
N PRO A 66 5.73 -15.26 7.93
CA PRO A 66 6.94 -16.08 8.11
C PRO A 66 7.24 -16.97 6.90
N GLU A 67 6.20 -17.58 6.32
CA GLU A 67 6.29 -18.47 5.16
C GLU A 67 6.69 -17.69 3.91
N ALA A 68 6.08 -16.53 3.70
CA ALA A 68 6.44 -15.64 2.61
C ALA A 68 7.90 -15.14 2.70
N LEU A 69 8.38 -14.84 3.91
CA LEU A 69 9.80 -14.49 4.14
C LEU A 69 10.73 -15.62 3.70
N GLN A 70 10.41 -16.88 3.98
CA GLN A 70 11.22 -18.01 3.54
C GLN A 70 11.27 -18.09 2.01
N VAL A 71 10.10 -17.94 1.35
CA VAL A 71 10.01 -17.94 -0.11
C VAL A 71 10.88 -16.83 -0.71
N PHE A 72 10.71 -15.58 -0.28
CA PHE A 72 11.45 -14.47 -0.86
C PHE A 72 12.94 -14.47 -0.51
N THR A 73 13.31 -14.98 0.67
CA THR A 73 14.73 -15.14 1.05
C THR A 73 15.42 -16.15 0.15
N ALA A 74 14.75 -17.25 -0.19
CA ALA A 74 15.30 -18.24 -1.12
C ALA A 74 15.40 -17.67 -2.55
N LEU A 75 14.36 -16.95 -3.00
CA LEU A 75 14.33 -16.37 -4.34
C LEU A 75 15.40 -15.28 -4.54
N ILE A 76 15.62 -14.39 -3.57
CA ILE A 76 16.59 -13.29 -3.73
C ILE A 76 18.02 -13.77 -3.83
N GLN A 77 18.35 -14.92 -3.24
CA GLN A 77 19.68 -15.52 -3.35
C GLN A 77 20.00 -15.93 -4.79
N LYS A 78 19.02 -16.43 -5.53
CA LYS A 78 19.21 -16.89 -6.90
C LYS A 78 18.92 -15.79 -7.94
N TYR A 79 17.96 -14.92 -7.64
CA TYR A 79 17.49 -13.86 -8.53
C TYR A 79 17.69 -12.47 -7.92
N PRO A 80 18.94 -12.05 -7.58
CA PRO A 80 19.22 -10.82 -6.82
C PRO A 80 18.88 -9.53 -7.57
N ASN A 81 18.72 -9.62 -8.88
CA ASN A 81 18.45 -8.48 -9.76
C ASN A 81 16.99 -8.41 -10.24
N GLN A 82 16.10 -9.20 -9.63
CA GLN A 82 14.67 -9.13 -9.92
C GLN A 82 14.00 -8.12 -9.00
N TYR A 83 13.47 -7.05 -9.60
CA TYR A 83 12.78 -5.98 -8.88
C TYR A 83 11.65 -6.50 -7.98
N SER A 84 10.74 -7.33 -8.55
CA SER A 84 9.58 -7.85 -7.81
C SER A 84 9.97 -8.64 -6.56
N ILE A 85 11.04 -9.43 -6.66
CA ILE A 85 11.53 -10.23 -5.53
C ILE A 85 12.09 -9.32 -4.45
N ALA A 86 12.91 -8.31 -4.81
CA ALA A 86 13.45 -7.36 -3.86
C ALA A 86 12.34 -6.56 -3.16
N ALA A 87 11.38 -6.02 -3.91
CA ALA A 87 10.28 -5.24 -3.38
C ALA A 87 9.35 -6.07 -2.47
N ASN A 88 8.98 -7.28 -2.90
CA ASN A 88 8.16 -8.19 -2.09
C ASN A 88 8.88 -8.65 -0.82
N LEU A 89 10.19 -8.92 -0.89
CA LEU A 89 11.00 -9.21 0.30
C LEU A 89 11.03 -8.03 1.28
N GLY A 90 11.17 -6.80 0.76
CA GLY A 90 11.07 -5.59 1.57
C GLY A 90 9.72 -5.48 2.28
N THR A 91 8.63 -5.73 1.58
CA THR A 91 7.27 -5.78 2.15
C THR A 91 7.14 -6.87 3.21
N ALA A 92 7.67 -8.08 2.95
CA ALA A 92 7.65 -9.17 3.93
C ALA A 92 8.41 -8.82 5.21
N TYR A 93 9.57 -8.17 5.09
CA TYR A 93 10.31 -7.65 6.25
C TYR A 93 9.52 -6.58 7.01
N GLU A 94 8.87 -5.64 6.32
CA GLU A 94 8.02 -4.63 6.95
C GLU A 94 6.89 -5.26 7.76
N LEU A 95 6.16 -6.22 7.17
CA LEU A 95 5.06 -6.92 7.83
C LEU A 95 5.52 -7.79 9.00
N SER A 96 6.80 -8.19 9.03
CA SER A 96 7.42 -8.88 10.17
C SER A 96 8.05 -7.94 11.21
N GLY A 97 7.89 -6.62 11.04
CA GLY A 97 8.45 -5.60 11.95
C GLY A 97 9.95 -5.33 11.80
N LYS A 98 10.63 -5.94 10.81
CA LYS A 98 12.07 -5.77 10.54
C LYS A 98 12.31 -4.58 9.62
N ASN A 99 12.02 -3.37 10.09
CA ASN A 99 11.96 -2.16 9.27
C ASN A 99 13.30 -1.76 8.63
N ASP A 100 14.44 -2.03 9.25
CA ASP A 100 15.77 -1.78 8.66
C ASP A 100 15.99 -2.64 7.41
N SER A 101 15.68 -3.94 7.50
CA SER A 101 15.77 -4.86 6.37
C SER A 101 14.74 -4.48 5.29
N ALA A 102 13.53 -4.10 5.69
CA ALA A 102 12.51 -3.62 4.76
C ALA A 102 13.01 -2.42 3.95
N LEU A 103 13.55 -1.39 4.63
CA LEU A 103 14.08 -0.20 3.97
C LEU A 103 15.20 -0.52 2.99
N LYS A 104 16.12 -1.44 3.38
CA LYS A 104 17.21 -1.90 2.50
C LYS A 104 16.66 -2.50 1.19
N TYR A 105 15.69 -3.42 1.29
CA TYR A 105 15.19 -4.14 0.11
C TYR A 105 14.22 -3.31 -0.72
N ILE A 106 13.44 -2.39 -0.12
CA ILE A 106 12.64 -1.43 -0.89
C ILE A 106 13.56 -0.47 -1.67
N LYS A 107 14.63 0.07 -1.06
CA LYS A 107 15.63 0.88 -1.78
C LYS A 107 16.28 0.09 -2.92
N ARG A 108 16.62 -1.19 -2.69
CA ARG A 108 17.13 -2.06 -3.75
C ARG A 108 16.12 -2.24 -4.89
N GLY A 109 14.84 -2.40 -4.57
CA GLY A 109 13.77 -2.44 -5.57
C GLY A 109 13.74 -1.18 -6.44
N VAL A 110 13.83 0.00 -5.82
CA VAL A 110 13.87 1.29 -6.55
C VAL A 110 15.11 1.40 -7.45
N GLU A 111 16.28 0.93 -7.02
CA GLU A 111 17.48 0.89 -7.85
C GLU A 111 17.28 0.00 -9.11
N LEU A 112 16.60 -1.14 -8.95
CA LEU A 112 16.35 -2.08 -10.04
C LEU A 112 15.24 -1.61 -11.00
N ASN A 113 14.22 -0.93 -10.47
CA ASN A 113 13.14 -0.36 -11.27
C ASN A 113 12.64 0.96 -10.67
N PRO A 114 13.24 2.11 -11.01
CA PRO A 114 12.85 3.41 -10.47
C PRO A 114 11.42 3.83 -10.84
N SER A 115 10.88 3.31 -11.95
CA SER A 115 9.54 3.66 -12.44
C SER A 115 8.41 2.81 -11.87
N SER A 116 8.74 1.83 -11.03
CA SER A 116 7.74 0.93 -10.44
C SER A 116 6.65 1.66 -9.69
N HIS A 117 5.44 1.08 -9.70
CA HIS A 117 4.28 1.61 -9.02
C HIS A 117 4.06 3.13 -9.29
N PHE A 118 4.14 3.53 -10.58
CA PHE A 118 4.02 4.94 -11.00
C PHE A 118 5.02 5.87 -10.31
N ASN A 119 6.24 5.40 -10.07
CA ASN A 119 7.29 6.11 -9.31
C ASN A 119 6.87 6.46 -7.87
N SER A 120 6.05 5.64 -7.22
CA SER A 120 5.49 5.95 -5.90
C SER A 120 6.27 5.37 -4.72
N GLU A 121 7.29 4.55 -4.95
CA GLU A 121 8.06 3.87 -3.89
C GLU A 121 8.72 4.83 -2.88
N TRP A 122 8.91 6.09 -3.24
CA TRP A 122 9.38 7.11 -2.30
C TRP A 122 8.46 7.25 -1.08
N VAL A 123 7.14 7.03 -1.24
CA VAL A 123 6.17 7.06 -0.13
C VAL A 123 6.43 5.89 0.81
N HIS A 124 6.66 4.69 0.26
CA HIS A 124 7.01 3.50 1.03
C HIS A 124 8.30 3.73 1.86
N ILE A 125 9.33 4.29 1.22
CA ILE A 125 10.58 4.66 1.88
C ILE A 125 10.32 5.65 3.02
N LYS A 126 9.54 6.72 2.80
CA LYS A 126 9.18 7.70 3.83
C LYS A 126 8.47 7.08 5.04
N ILE A 127 7.55 6.16 4.79
CA ILE A 127 6.85 5.44 5.87
C ILE A 127 7.82 4.54 6.66
N LEU A 128 8.73 3.84 5.98
CA LEU A 128 9.73 3.01 6.65
C LEU A 128 10.73 3.85 7.47
N GLU A 129 11.20 4.97 6.93
CA GLU A 129 12.03 5.94 7.66
C GLU A 129 11.30 6.46 8.91
N ALA A 130 10.00 6.76 8.81
CA ALA A 130 9.18 7.18 9.95
C ALA A 130 9.01 6.07 10.99
N LYS A 131 8.84 4.80 10.58
CA LYS A 131 8.80 3.65 11.50
C LYS A 131 10.11 3.48 12.28
N LEU A 132 11.24 3.73 11.63
CA LEU A 132 12.56 3.65 12.26
C LEU A 132 12.83 4.78 13.24
N ASN A 133 12.23 5.96 13.04
CA ASN A 133 12.35 7.10 13.96
C ASN A 133 11.66 6.86 15.32
N LYS A 134 10.73 5.90 15.41
CA LYS A 134 10.04 5.55 16.67
C LYS A 134 9.44 6.76 17.38
N TYR A 135 8.72 7.60 16.66
CA TYR A 135 8.11 8.82 17.20
C TYR A 135 7.25 8.56 18.42
N THR A 136 7.35 9.42 19.43
CA THR A 136 6.29 9.53 20.45
C THR A 136 4.99 10.03 19.80
N PRO A 137 3.82 9.86 20.44
CA PRO A 137 2.56 10.39 19.90
C PRO A 137 2.62 11.91 19.58
N GLU A 138 3.27 12.68 20.46
CA GLU A 138 3.43 14.13 20.29
C GLU A 138 4.37 14.46 19.12
N GLN A 139 5.50 13.77 19.02
CA GLN A 139 6.41 13.93 17.90
C GLN A 139 5.75 13.55 16.56
N LEU A 140 4.96 12.47 16.54
CA LEU A 140 4.25 12.03 15.36
C LEU A 140 3.19 13.05 14.93
N ALA A 141 2.44 13.64 15.88
CA ALA A 141 1.44 14.66 15.59
C ALA A 141 2.06 15.86 14.85
N ASN A 142 3.28 16.27 15.24
CA ASN A 142 4.02 17.40 14.67
C ASN A 142 4.93 17.05 13.49
N ALA A 143 5.09 15.76 13.16
CA ALA A 143 5.94 15.33 12.07
C ALA A 143 5.37 15.73 10.70
N ASP A 144 6.25 15.96 9.73
CA ASP A 144 5.94 16.09 8.29
C ASP A 144 6.57 14.88 7.59
N ILE A 145 5.79 13.80 7.48
CA ILE A 145 6.28 12.50 6.99
C ILE A 145 6.53 12.54 5.48
N LEU A 146 5.54 13.04 4.74
CA LEU A 146 5.57 13.02 3.27
C LEU A 146 6.34 14.19 2.67
N LYS A 147 6.56 15.27 3.44
CA LYS A 147 7.24 16.52 3.00
C LYS A 147 6.65 17.10 1.71
N LEU A 148 5.33 16.98 1.56
CA LEU A 148 4.61 17.46 0.38
C LEU A 148 4.64 19.00 0.25
N GLY A 149 4.77 19.73 1.35
CA GLY A 149 4.89 21.19 1.33
C GLY A 149 6.13 21.72 0.58
N SER A 150 7.15 20.88 0.40
CA SER A 150 8.35 21.22 -0.38
C SER A 150 8.21 20.92 -1.89
N VAL A 151 7.10 20.29 -2.30
CA VAL A 151 6.87 19.93 -3.71
C VAL A 151 6.39 21.13 -4.51
N PRO A 152 7.00 21.42 -5.66
CA PRO A 152 6.54 22.53 -6.52
C PRO A 152 5.06 22.35 -6.93
N PRO A 153 4.25 23.45 -6.97
CA PRO A 153 2.81 23.36 -7.27
C PRO A 153 2.47 22.59 -8.54
N LYS A 154 3.28 22.71 -9.58
CA LYS A 154 3.09 21.99 -10.85
C LYS A 154 3.22 20.46 -10.75
N LYS A 155 3.86 19.96 -9.69
CA LYS A 155 4.13 18.53 -9.46
C LYS A 155 3.28 17.92 -8.34
N ILE A 156 2.56 18.75 -7.59
CA ILE A 156 1.87 18.28 -6.38
C ILE A 156 0.76 17.26 -6.70
N GLU A 157 0.01 17.48 -7.78
CA GLU A 157 -1.03 16.54 -8.19
C GLU A 157 -0.45 15.16 -8.51
N GLN A 158 0.64 15.10 -9.28
CA GLN A 158 1.33 13.85 -9.58
C GLN A 158 1.82 13.15 -8.31
N LYS A 159 2.38 13.92 -7.36
CA LYS A 159 2.84 13.37 -6.07
C LYS A 159 1.68 12.84 -5.23
N LEU A 160 0.55 13.53 -5.20
CA LEU A 160 -0.64 13.06 -4.51
C LEU A 160 -1.18 11.75 -5.12
N ARG A 161 -1.21 11.62 -6.45
CA ARG A 161 -1.60 10.36 -7.11
C ARG A 161 -0.67 9.20 -6.71
N GLN A 162 0.63 9.45 -6.59
CA GLN A 162 1.59 8.47 -6.09
C GLN A 162 1.30 8.07 -4.63
N VAL A 163 0.92 9.02 -3.78
CA VAL A 163 0.50 8.73 -2.40
C VAL A 163 -0.78 7.90 -2.39
N TYR A 164 -1.79 8.24 -3.22
CA TYR A 164 -3.04 7.48 -3.31
C TYR A 164 -2.79 6.02 -3.68
N TYR A 165 -1.91 5.78 -4.65
CA TYR A 165 -1.50 4.44 -5.03
C TYR A 165 -0.91 3.66 -3.85
N GLN A 166 0.04 4.25 -3.14
CA GLN A 166 0.68 3.61 -1.98
C GLN A 166 -0.30 3.39 -0.80
N LEU A 167 -1.27 4.28 -0.60
CA LEU A 167 -2.32 4.08 0.40
C LEU A 167 -3.22 2.91 0.02
N HIS A 168 -3.64 2.82 -1.25
CA HIS A 168 -4.41 1.69 -1.76
C HIS A 168 -3.72 0.36 -1.48
N GLU A 169 -2.44 0.24 -1.84
CA GLU A 169 -1.64 -0.97 -1.65
C GLU A 169 -1.43 -1.33 -0.17
N ARG A 170 -1.36 -0.32 0.70
CA ARG A 170 -0.99 -0.50 2.10
C ARG A 170 -2.16 -0.79 3.02
N MET A 171 -3.31 -0.16 2.78
CA MET A 171 -4.46 -0.22 3.69
C MET A 171 -4.95 -1.64 3.97
N PRO A 172 -4.98 -2.59 3.00
CA PRO A 172 -5.41 -3.97 3.26
C PRO A 172 -4.52 -4.72 4.27
N PHE A 173 -3.26 -4.33 4.43
CA PHE A 173 -2.32 -4.92 5.38
C PHE A 173 -2.29 -4.23 6.74
N THR A 174 -2.91 -3.04 6.86
CA THR A 174 -2.73 -2.20 8.04
C THR A 174 -3.98 -2.23 8.92
N PRO A 175 -3.86 -2.64 10.20
CA PRO A 175 -5.00 -2.65 11.12
C PRO A 175 -5.44 -1.22 11.45
N LEU A 176 -6.72 -1.07 11.78
CA LEU A 176 -7.21 0.17 12.40
C LEU A 176 -6.45 0.42 13.71
N GLY A 177 -6.20 1.67 14.02
CA GLY A 177 -5.38 2.07 15.19
C GLY A 177 -3.91 2.33 14.83
N ASP A 178 -3.48 2.14 13.57
CA ASP A 178 -2.13 2.53 13.13
C ASP A 178 -2.02 4.06 13.05
N ALA A 179 -1.40 4.64 14.08
CA ALA A 179 -1.25 6.09 14.21
C ALA A 179 -0.36 6.70 13.11
N LEU A 180 0.66 5.96 12.64
CA LEU A 180 1.53 6.45 11.56
C LEU A 180 0.78 6.50 10.23
N LEU A 181 0.02 5.46 9.90
CA LEU A 181 -0.79 5.48 8.68
C LEU A 181 -1.86 6.56 8.76
N ALA A 182 -2.51 6.73 9.91
CA ALA A 182 -3.46 7.81 10.13
C ALA A 182 -2.83 9.20 9.88
N LYS A 183 -1.59 9.42 10.34
CA LYS A 183 -0.85 10.66 10.11
C LYS A 183 -0.56 10.87 8.63
N VAL A 184 -0.08 9.85 7.92
CA VAL A 184 0.18 9.91 6.47
C VAL A 184 -1.11 10.23 5.70
N ILE A 185 -2.23 9.60 6.06
CA ILE A 185 -3.54 9.87 5.44
C ILE A 185 -4.00 11.31 5.75
N TYR A 186 -3.77 11.80 6.97
CA TYR A 186 -4.11 13.16 7.36
C TYR A 186 -3.31 14.22 6.58
N GLU A 187 -1.99 14.05 6.41
CA GLU A 187 -1.16 14.89 5.55
C GLU A 187 -1.65 14.87 4.10
N THR A 188 -2.00 13.68 3.62
CA THR A 188 -2.60 13.50 2.29
C THR A 188 -3.91 14.29 2.16
N ALA A 189 -4.80 14.24 3.17
CA ALA A 189 -6.06 14.98 3.20
C ALA A 189 -5.82 16.50 3.10
N GLN A 190 -4.86 17.02 3.86
CA GLN A 190 -4.50 18.43 3.87
C GLN A 190 -4.06 18.90 2.48
N HIS A 191 -3.02 18.28 1.94
CA HIS A 191 -2.48 18.67 0.63
C HIS A 191 -3.45 18.43 -0.52
N THR A 192 -4.27 17.37 -0.45
CA THR A 192 -5.35 17.12 -1.42
C THR A 192 -6.38 18.24 -1.39
N SER A 193 -6.79 18.69 -0.20
CA SER A 193 -7.75 19.78 -0.05
C SER A 193 -7.23 21.11 -0.58
N GLU A 194 -5.92 21.38 -0.35
CA GLU A 194 -5.28 22.64 -0.72
C GLU A 194 -4.95 22.74 -2.21
N SER A 195 -4.64 21.60 -2.86
CA SER A 195 -4.01 21.64 -4.17
C SER A 195 -4.69 20.82 -5.25
N PHE A 196 -5.72 20.01 -4.91
CA PHE A 196 -6.30 19.10 -5.89
C PHE A 196 -7.83 18.98 -5.82
N SER A 197 -8.41 18.54 -4.68
CA SER A 197 -9.85 18.29 -4.55
C SER A 197 -10.33 18.41 -3.11
N LEU A 198 -11.29 19.30 -2.87
CA LEU A 198 -11.94 19.43 -1.56
C LEU A 198 -12.70 18.17 -1.18
N GLU A 199 -13.35 17.50 -2.13
CA GLU A 199 -14.13 16.28 -1.91
C GLU A 199 -13.23 15.11 -1.49
N ARG A 200 -12.14 14.87 -2.22
CA ARG A 200 -11.15 13.85 -1.85
C ARG A 200 -10.48 14.15 -0.52
N GLY A 201 -10.21 15.43 -0.24
CA GLY A 201 -9.69 15.84 1.06
C GLY A 201 -10.65 15.48 2.20
N ILE A 202 -11.96 15.71 2.04
CA ILE A 202 -13.00 15.29 2.99
C ILE A 202 -12.95 13.77 3.20
N LEU A 203 -12.86 12.98 2.14
CA LEU A 203 -12.74 11.53 2.23
C LEU A 203 -11.52 11.11 3.06
N PHE A 204 -10.34 11.64 2.75
CA PHE A 204 -9.10 11.28 3.47
C PHE A 204 -9.13 11.73 4.94
N TYR A 205 -9.72 12.89 5.29
CA TYR A 205 -9.90 13.27 6.70
C TYR A 205 -10.79 12.27 7.46
N ASN A 206 -11.87 11.78 6.84
CA ASN A 206 -12.70 10.73 7.44
C ASN A 206 -11.91 9.43 7.63
N ILE A 207 -11.13 9.02 6.64
CA ILE A 207 -10.32 7.80 6.74
C ILE A 207 -9.26 7.94 7.85
N ALA A 208 -8.58 9.07 7.94
CA ALA A 208 -7.60 9.33 9.00
C ALA A 208 -8.23 9.23 10.40
N ALA A 209 -9.43 9.79 10.59
CA ALA A 209 -10.16 9.71 11.85
C ALA A 209 -10.63 8.27 12.19
N ILE A 210 -10.88 7.42 11.18
CA ILE A 210 -11.18 6.00 11.39
C ILE A 210 -9.94 5.23 11.86
N TYR A 211 -8.77 5.49 11.24
CA TYR A 211 -7.52 4.88 11.68
C TYR A 211 -7.06 5.37 13.04
N ASN A 212 -7.28 6.64 13.37
CA ASN A 212 -6.94 7.21 14.67
C ASN A 212 -8.07 8.12 15.18
N PRO A 213 -8.91 7.62 16.11
CA PRO A 213 -10.02 8.40 16.67
C PRO A 213 -9.62 9.72 17.37
N SER A 214 -8.35 9.86 17.80
CA SER A 214 -7.88 11.12 18.39
C SER A 214 -7.86 12.30 17.40
N LEU A 215 -7.85 12.01 16.09
CA LEU A 215 -7.92 13.01 15.02
C LEU A 215 -9.35 13.46 14.69
N LYS A 216 -10.38 12.86 15.30
CA LYS A 216 -11.79 13.06 14.93
C LYS A 216 -12.23 14.51 14.97
N ASP A 217 -11.92 15.20 16.06
CA ASP A 217 -12.37 16.59 16.26
C ASP A 217 -11.68 17.56 15.30
N ASP A 218 -10.38 17.36 15.08
CA ASP A 218 -9.65 18.20 14.15
C ASP A 218 -10.04 17.91 12.69
N ALA A 219 -10.18 16.64 12.32
CA ALA A 219 -10.70 16.23 11.02
C ALA A 219 -12.10 16.82 10.76
N ALA A 220 -13.00 16.82 11.76
CA ALA A 220 -14.33 17.42 11.63
C ALA A 220 -14.26 18.93 11.32
N LYS A 221 -13.36 19.69 11.96
CA LYS A 221 -13.12 21.10 11.65
C LYS A 221 -12.66 21.31 10.22
N LYS A 222 -11.68 20.51 9.76
CA LYS A 222 -11.15 20.57 8.39
C LYS A 222 -12.23 20.21 7.37
N ILE A 223 -13.04 19.18 7.62
CA ILE A 223 -14.19 18.76 6.79
C ILE A 223 -15.21 19.89 6.70
N ALA A 224 -15.59 20.52 7.84
CA ALA A 224 -16.53 21.64 7.86
C ALA A 224 -16.02 22.82 7.00
N ARG A 225 -14.73 23.16 7.14
CA ARG A 225 -14.07 24.17 6.29
C ARG A 225 -14.17 23.80 4.80
N ASN A 226 -13.82 22.57 4.42
CA ASN A 226 -13.88 22.13 3.03
C ASN A 226 -15.30 22.22 2.47
N LYS A 227 -16.33 21.82 3.24
CA LYS A 227 -17.74 21.95 2.85
C LYS A 227 -18.17 23.39 2.68
N GLN A 228 -17.69 24.33 3.51
CA GLN A 228 -17.94 25.76 3.33
C GLN A 228 -17.31 26.28 2.03
N LEU A 229 -16.06 25.86 1.72
CA LEU A 229 -15.39 26.23 0.48
C LEU A 229 -16.11 25.66 -0.76
N GLN A 230 -16.59 24.41 -0.70
CA GLN A 230 -17.40 23.82 -1.78
C GLN A 230 -18.66 24.67 -2.06
N LYS A 231 -19.37 25.09 -1.00
CA LYS A 231 -20.55 25.99 -1.14
C LYS A 231 -20.15 27.34 -1.74
N ARG A 232 -19.08 27.95 -1.21
CA ARG A 232 -18.58 29.26 -1.69
C ARG A 232 -18.22 29.24 -3.16
N TYR A 233 -17.53 28.19 -3.62
CA TYR A 233 -17.07 28.05 -4.99
C TYR A 233 -18.09 27.37 -5.91
N LYS A 234 -19.30 27.06 -5.42
CA LYS A 234 -20.35 26.37 -6.17
C LYS A 234 -19.83 25.11 -6.87
N VAL A 235 -18.98 24.37 -6.17
CA VAL A 235 -18.46 23.08 -6.68
C VAL A 235 -19.63 22.13 -6.86
N LYS A 236 -19.94 21.80 -8.12
CA LYS A 236 -20.90 20.76 -8.42
C LYS A 236 -20.25 19.43 -8.06
N GLU A 237 -20.92 18.63 -7.22
CA GLU A 237 -20.55 17.22 -7.06
C GLU A 237 -20.61 16.60 -8.46
N LYS A 238 -19.45 16.29 -9.03
CA LYS A 238 -19.41 15.45 -10.20
C LYS A 238 -19.73 14.04 -9.67
N ASN A 239 -20.84 13.46 -10.14
CA ASN A 239 -21.05 12.02 -10.12
C ASN A 239 -19.96 11.38 -11.00
N THR A 240 -18.74 11.42 -10.52
CA THR A 240 -17.66 10.64 -11.09
C THR A 240 -17.94 9.21 -10.69
N HIS A 241 -18.05 8.32 -11.67
CA HIS A 241 -18.19 6.87 -11.49
C HIS A 241 -16.94 6.24 -10.83
N HIS A 242 -16.37 6.92 -9.83
CA HIS A 242 -15.34 6.32 -8.98
C HIS A 242 -16.03 5.21 -8.19
N LYS A 243 -15.45 4.03 -8.16
CA LYS A 243 -15.80 3.02 -7.15
C LYS A 243 -15.91 3.76 -5.82
N ILE A 244 -17.13 3.83 -5.27
CA ILE A 244 -17.38 4.58 -4.04
C ILE A 244 -16.52 3.93 -2.97
N PHE A 245 -15.64 4.71 -2.35
CA PHE A 245 -14.87 4.23 -1.22
C PHE A 245 -15.87 3.96 -0.07
N ASP A 246 -16.06 2.66 0.25
CA ASP A 246 -17.01 2.26 1.28
C ASP A 246 -16.36 2.34 2.66
N ILE A 247 -16.68 3.44 3.35
CA ILE A 247 -16.25 3.66 4.74
C ILE A 247 -16.75 2.56 5.69
N ALA A 248 -17.91 1.98 5.45
CA ALA A 248 -18.44 0.92 6.29
C ALA A 248 -17.63 -0.38 6.18
N ILE A 249 -17.10 -0.68 4.99
CA ILE A 249 -16.15 -1.79 4.80
C ILE A 249 -14.85 -1.51 5.55
N LEU A 250 -14.30 -0.29 5.43
CA LEU A 250 -13.07 0.08 6.14
C LEU A 250 -13.24 -0.02 7.67
N GLN A 251 -14.34 0.46 8.24
CA GLN A 251 -14.60 0.41 9.70
C GLN A 251 -14.59 -1.02 10.26
N LYS A 252 -14.92 -2.00 9.43
CA LYS A 252 -14.92 -3.43 9.79
C LYS A 252 -13.64 -4.14 9.41
N HIS A 253 -12.75 -3.45 8.70
CA HIS A 253 -11.53 -4.06 8.17
C HIS A 253 -10.62 -4.61 9.28
N ARG A 254 -10.12 -5.81 9.03
CA ARG A 254 -9.05 -6.45 9.79
C ARG A 254 -8.13 -7.15 8.78
N PRO A 255 -6.83 -6.90 8.82
CA PRO A 255 -5.89 -7.67 8.02
C PRO A 255 -6.03 -9.15 8.26
N LEU A 256 -5.86 -9.95 7.22
CA LEU A 256 -5.92 -11.40 7.36
C LEU A 256 -4.78 -11.89 8.26
N LYS A 257 -5.08 -12.89 9.07
CA LYS A 257 -4.14 -13.68 9.87
C LYS A 257 -4.36 -15.14 9.50
N GLY A 258 -3.92 -15.48 8.31
CA GLY A 258 -4.14 -16.81 7.76
C GLY A 258 -3.20 -17.84 8.35
N ASN A 259 -3.64 -19.09 8.24
CA ASN A 259 -2.80 -20.27 8.38
C ASN A 259 -2.95 -21.08 7.10
N TYR A 260 -1.84 -21.39 6.46
CA TYR A 260 -1.82 -22.15 5.23
C TYR A 260 -0.71 -23.21 5.29
N ASN A 261 -1.03 -24.43 4.96
CA ASN A 261 -0.04 -25.50 4.87
C ASN A 261 0.76 -25.33 3.57
N TYR A 262 1.72 -24.38 3.60
CA TYR A 262 2.49 -23.99 2.44
C TYR A 262 3.52 -25.05 2.06
N LYS A 263 3.84 -25.10 0.77
CA LYS A 263 4.85 -26.00 0.21
C LYS A 263 6.16 -25.26 0.01
N VAL A 264 7.25 -25.95 0.32
CA VAL A 264 8.60 -25.47 0.04
C VAL A 264 9.03 -25.98 -1.34
N TYR A 265 9.27 -25.04 -2.25
CA TYR A 265 9.79 -25.35 -3.58
C TYR A 265 11.28 -25.09 -3.64
N LYS A 266 12.03 -25.99 -4.27
CA LYS A 266 13.44 -25.70 -4.59
C LYS A 266 13.48 -24.59 -5.62
N VAL A 267 14.27 -23.57 -5.34
CA VAL A 267 14.53 -22.50 -6.29
C VAL A 267 15.39 -23.07 -7.42
N GLY A 268 14.78 -23.28 -8.55
CA GLY A 268 15.37 -23.95 -9.74
C GLY A 268 16.43 -23.14 -10.48
#